data_32efdd22bf569a7746830e7008aced23
#
_entry.id   32efdd22bf569a7746830e7008aced23
#
_cell.length_a   1.000
_cell.length_b   1.000
_cell.length_c   1.000
_cell.angle_alpha   90.00
_cell.angle_beta   90.00
_cell.angle_gamma   90.00
#
_symmetry.space_group_name_H-M   'P 1'
#
loop_
_entity.id
_entity.type
_entity.pdbx_description
1 polymer ?
#
loop_
_entity_poly.entity_id
_entity_poly.type
_entity_poly.pdbx_seq_one_letter_code
_entity_poly.pdbx_strand_id
1 'polypeptide(L)'
;VEAHSLVADSWLDDGVIVGPFARLRGDNHLKAGARVGNFVEVKNSTLGEGTKAMHLTYLGDAKIGSKTNIGAGTITCNYDGFQKHPTTIGNKAFIGSDSTLVAPLRVGDGAYVAAGSTITENVPADGLGIARGRQMNKVGWASRKRRELASASGAKKITAKKSRSRSKKRRR
;
A
#
# COMPACT_ATOMS: atom_id res chain seq x y z
N VAL A 1 11.64 20.71 5.87
CA VAL A 1 10.34 20.14 6.28
C VAL A 1 9.25 21.01 5.68
N GLU A 2 8.28 20.39 5.01
CA GLU A 2 7.17 21.06 4.34
C GLU A 2 5.92 21.15 5.24
N ALA A 3 4.95 21.96 4.80
CA ALA A 3 3.76 22.30 5.56
C ALA A 3 2.97 21.07 6.07
N HIS A 4 2.37 21.24 7.25
CA HIS A 4 1.52 20.23 7.91
C HIS A 4 2.21 18.90 8.22
N SER A 5 3.54 18.88 8.28
CA SER A 5 4.30 17.71 8.71
C SER A 5 4.63 17.78 10.19
N LEU A 6 4.59 16.63 10.86
CA LEU A 6 4.95 16.43 12.26
C LEU A 6 6.27 15.67 12.32
N VAL A 7 7.29 16.27 12.91
CA VAL A 7 8.60 15.64 13.09
C VAL A 7 8.96 15.66 14.57
N ALA A 8 9.10 14.49 15.16
CA ALA A 8 9.53 14.30 16.52
C ALA A 8 10.65 13.25 16.59
N ASP A 9 11.60 13.42 17.51
CA ASP A 9 12.66 12.46 17.82
C ASP A 9 13.33 11.89 16.54
N SER A 10 13.76 12.79 15.65
CA SER A 10 14.27 12.41 14.34
C SER A 10 15.48 13.23 13.94
N TRP A 11 16.48 12.55 13.40
CA TRP A 11 17.67 13.18 12.81
C TRP A 11 17.51 13.27 11.29
N LEU A 12 17.69 14.46 10.75
CA LEU A 12 17.60 14.75 9.31
C LEU A 12 18.93 15.31 8.84
N ASP A 13 19.62 14.59 7.95
CA ASP A 13 20.85 15.04 7.34
C ASP A 13 20.58 16.11 6.25
N ASP A 14 21.62 16.61 5.62
CA ASP A 14 21.53 17.66 4.61
C ASP A 14 20.67 17.26 3.41
N GLY A 15 19.87 18.19 2.91
CA GLY A 15 19.06 18.01 1.71
C GLY A 15 17.87 17.07 1.87
N VAL A 16 17.56 16.63 3.11
CA VAL A 16 16.35 15.80 3.38
C VAL A 16 15.08 16.64 3.18
N ILE A 17 14.11 16.04 2.48
CA ILE A 17 12.78 16.62 2.29
C ILE A 17 11.76 15.77 3.03
N VAL A 18 10.92 16.41 3.86
CA VAL A 18 9.84 15.76 4.61
C VAL A 18 8.55 16.52 4.37
N GLY A 19 7.55 15.84 3.84
CA GLY A 19 6.22 16.38 3.65
C GLY A 19 5.79 16.64 2.20
N PRO A 20 4.69 17.38 2.03
CA PRO A 20 3.79 17.85 3.09
C PRO A 20 2.97 16.70 3.72
N PHE A 21 2.36 16.94 4.90
CA PHE A 21 1.51 15.97 5.60
C PHE A 21 2.23 14.65 5.95
N ALA A 22 3.52 14.69 6.21
CA ALA A 22 4.29 13.53 6.69
C ALA A 22 4.33 13.48 8.22
N ARG A 23 4.54 12.28 8.78
CA ARG A 23 4.72 12.08 10.21
C ARG A 23 5.97 11.27 10.50
N LEU A 24 6.93 11.87 11.19
CA LEU A 24 8.10 11.22 11.72
C LEU A 24 7.99 11.16 13.24
N ARG A 25 8.15 9.97 13.83
CA ARG A 25 8.10 9.78 15.28
C ARG A 25 8.97 8.63 15.77
N GLY A 26 9.45 8.72 16.97
CA GLY A 26 10.44 7.80 17.51
C GLY A 26 11.82 8.06 16.88
N ASP A 27 12.77 7.20 17.16
CA ASP A 27 14.16 7.37 16.79
C ASP A 27 14.38 7.11 15.29
N ASN A 28 14.30 8.18 14.47
CA ASN A 28 14.53 8.08 13.02
C ASN A 28 15.83 8.76 12.62
N HIS A 29 16.50 8.19 11.62
CA HIS A 29 17.61 8.83 10.92
C HIS A 29 17.36 8.84 9.40
N LEU A 30 17.09 10.00 8.84
CA LEU A 30 16.97 10.22 7.40
C LEU A 30 18.29 10.77 6.89
N LYS A 31 19.01 9.98 6.09
CA LYS A 31 20.33 10.35 5.57
C LYS A 31 20.23 11.32 4.39
N ALA A 32 21.37 11.92 4.04
CA ALA A 32 21.46 12.99 3.06
C ALA A 32 20.61 12.76 1.79
N GLY A 33 19.83 13.76 1.41
CA GLY A 33 18.98 13.75 0.24
C GLY A 33 17.81 12.74 0.25
N ALA A 34 17.55 12.07 1.39
CA ALA A 34 16.38 11.22 1.52
C ALA A 34 15.09 12.03 1.42
N ARG A 35 14.03 11.43 0.88
CA ARG A 35 12.75 12.11 0.65
C ARG A 35 11.60 11.29 1.19
N VAL A 36 10.80 11.92 2.03
CA VAL A 36 9.56 11.39 2.61
C VAL A 36 8.43 12.33 2.21
N GLY A 37 7.48 11.83 1.43
CA GLY A 37 6.41 12.65 0.86
C GLY A 37 5.12 12.61 1.68
N ASN A 38 4.02 12.94 1.02
CA ASN A 38 2.73 13.13 1.68
C ASN A 38 2.10 11.82 2.17
N PHE A 39 1.51 11.91 3.37
CA PHE A 39 0.86 10.78 4.05
C PHE A 39 1.80 9.59 4.28
N VAL A 40 3.07 9.87 4.47
CA VAL A 40 4.06 8.87 4.87
C VAL A 40 4.31 8.99 6.36
N GLU A 41 4.22 7.87 7.07
CA GLU A 41 4.64 7.77 8.46
C GLU A 41 5.93 6.95 8.56
N VAL A 42 6.92 7.50 9.26
CA VAL A 42 8.19 6.83 9.56
C VAL A 42 8.36 6.74 11.07
N LYS A 43 8.68 5.54 11.56
CA LYS A 43 8.85 5.27 12.99
C LYS A 43 10.04 4.35 13.25
N ASN A 44 10.93 4.74 14.19
CA ASN A 44 12.11 3.94 14.58
C ASN A 44 12.88 3.40 13.37
N SER A 45 13.17 4.24 12.38
CA SER A 45 13.65 3.76 11.09
C SER A 45 14.81 4.58 10.56
N THR A 46 15.68 3.92 9.79
CA THR A 46 16.75 4.59 9.07
C THR A 46 16.48 4.54 7.57
N LEU A 47 16.48 5.70 6.91
CA LEU A 47 16.43 5.83 5.46
C LEU A 47 17.80 6.24 4.93
N GLY A 48 18.39 5.41 4.07
CA GLY A 48 19.68 5.65 3.45
C GLY A 48 19.70 6.87 2.51
N GLU A 49 20.89 7.26 2.12
CA GLU A 49 21.14 8.41 1.25
C GLU A 49 20.32 8.34 -0.05
N GLY A 50 19.61 9.42 -0.40
CA GLY A 50 18.83 9.55 -1.63
C GLY A 50 17.64 8.58 -1.74
N THR A 51 17.28 7.89 -0.68
CA THR A 51 16.11 6.99 -0.64
C THR A 51 14.82 7.78 -0.69
N LYS A 52 13.81 7.24 -1.38
CA LYS A 52 12.53 7.91 -1.61
C LYS A 52 11.35 7.07 -1.13
N ALA A 53 10.49 7.66 -0.31
CA ALA A 53 9.18 7.16 0.07
C ALA A 53 8.18 8.31 -0.06
N MET A 54 7.54 8.45 -1.22
CA MET A 54 6.87 9.71 -1.58
C MET A 54 5.39 9.75 -1.25
N HIS A 55 4.71 8.61 -1.04
CA HIS A 55 3.26 8.58 -0.95
C HIS A 55 2.73 7.46 -0.06
N LEU A 56 1.77 7.78 0.84
CA LEU A 56 0.82 6.82 1.46
C LEU A 56 1.49 5.57 2.04
N THR A 57 2.55 5.70 2.80
CA THR A 57 3.43 4.58 3.20
C THR A 57 3.62 4.56 4.71
N TYR A 58 3.70 3.37 5.31
CA TYR A 58 4.15 3.19 6.68
C TYR A 58 5.48 2.43 6.73
N LEU A 59 6.49 3.06 7.30
CA LEU A 59 7.83 2.49 7.52
C LEU A 59 8.12 2.46 9.02
N GLY A 60 7.88 1.31 9.64
CA GLY A 60 8.14 1.08 11.06
C GLY A 60 9.23 0.05 11.29
N ASP A 61 10.14 0.33 12.23
CA ASP A 61 11.27 -0.53 12.61
C ASP A 61 12.07 -1.02 11.38
N ALA A 62 12.32 -0.11 10.43
CA ALA A 62 12.91 -0.41 9.14
C ALA A 62 14.33 0.15 8.98
N LYS A 63 15.22 -0.63 8.37
CA LYS A 63 16.54 -0.17 7.91
C LYS A 63 16.57 -0.23 6.39
N ILE A 64 16.56 0.92 5.74
CA ILE A 64 16.47 1.04 4.28
C ILE A 64 17.77 1.60 3.75
N GLY A 65 18.37 0.92 2.80
CA GLY A 65 19.63 1.29 2.15
C GLY A 65 19.51 2.52 1.24
N SER A 66 20.64 2.94 0.69
CA SER A 66 20.74 4.16 -0.12
C SER A 66 20.11 3.98 -1.51
N LYS A 67 19.58 5.06 -2.08
CA LYS A 67 19.01 5.14 -3.44
C LYS A 67 17.87 4.13 -3.69
N THR A 68 17.21 3.68 -2.64
CA THR A 68 16.09 2.76 -2.71
C THR A 68 14.79 3.53 -2.95
N ASN A 69 13.90 2.95 -3.74
CA ASN A 69 12.58 3.52 -4.00
C ASN A 69 11.50 2.69 -3.32
N ILE A 70 10.72 3.34 -2.47
CA ILE A 70 9.55 2.74 -1.81
C ILE A 70 8.30 3.20 -2.54
N GLY A 71 7.56 2.26 -3.12
CA GLY A 71 6.31 2.51 -3.84
C GLY A 71 5.17 2.94 -2.91
N ALA A 72 4.23 3.69 -3.44
CA ALA A 72 3.04 4.15 -2.72
C ALA A 72 2.25 2.97 -2.12
N GLY A 73 1.71 3.12 -0.92
CA GLY A 73 0.94 2.07 -0.27
C GLY A 73 1.79 0.95 0.34
N THR A 74 3.11 1.10 0.37
CA THR A 74 3.99 0.10 1.03
C THR A 74 3.83 0.15 2.54
N ILE A 75 3.71 -1.02 3.16
CA ILE A 75 3.60 -1.17 4.61
C ILE A 75 4.64 -2.18 5.10
N THR A 76 5.46 -1.80 6.08
CA THR A 76 6.23 -2.73 6.90
C THR A 76 5.34 -3.25 8.02
N CYS A 77 4.93 -4.53 7.95
CA CYS A 77 4.16 -5.17 9.02
C CYS A 77 5.11 -5.61 10.14
N ASN A 78 5.49 -4.64 10.97
CA ASN A 78 6.52 -4.81 11.99
C ASN A 78 6.01 -5.39 13.32
N TYR A 79 4.70 -5.63 13.48
CA TYR A 79 4.12 -6.12 14.72
C TYR A 79 3.30 -7.39 14.48
N ASP A 80 3.59 -8.45 15.21
CA ASP A 80 2.95 -9.77 15.07
C ASP A 80 1.81 -10.00 16.07
N GLY A 81 1.46 -8.99 16.86
CA GLY A 81 0.48 -9.09 17.94
C GLY A 81 1.13 -9.19 19.33
N PHE A 82 2.41 -9.54 19.41
CA PHE A 82 3.18 -9.70 20.66
C PHE A 82 4.46 -8.87 20.64
N GLN A 83 5.23 -8.93 19.56
CA GLN A 83 6.55 -8.30 19.44
C GLN A 83 6.68 -7.54 18.13
N LYS A 84 7.68 -6.64 18.09
CA LYS A 84 8.07 -5.94 16.89
C LYS A 84 9.28 -6.58 16.26
N HIS A 85 9.26 -6.67 14.94
CA HIS A 85 10.32 -7.27 14.14
C HIS A 85 10.84 -6.27 13.10
N PRO A 86 12.14 -6.30 12.79
CA PRO A 86 12.73 -5.39 11.83
C PRO A 86 12.49 -5.82 10.38
N THR A 87 12.36 -4.82 9.50
CA THR A 87 12.49 -4.99 8.05
C THR A 87 13.81 -4.36 7.59
N THR A 88 14.62 -5.10 6.84
CA THR A 88 15.85 -4.60 6.23
C THR A 88 15.71 -4.59 4.71
N ILE A 89 15.89 -3.44 4.09
CA ILE A 89 15.87 -3.28 2.63
C ILE A 89 17.24 -2.75 2.20
N GLY A 90 17.85 -3.41 1.24
CA GLY A 90 19.18 -3.08 0.73
C GLY A 90 19.23 -1.79 -0.09
N ASN A 91 20.41 -1.52 -0.64
CA ASN A 91 20.66 -0.36 -1.49
C ASN A 91 20.05 -0.55 -2.87
N LYS A 92 19.62 0.54 -3.53
CA LYS A 92 19.09 0.53 -4.90
C LYS A 92 17.93 -0.46 -5.13
N ALA A 93 17.27 -0.91 -4.07
CA ALA A 93 16.11 -1.77 -4.19
C ALA A 93 14.90 -0.98 -4.71
N PHE A 94 13.98 -1.67 -5.36
CA PHE A 94 12.73 -1.12 -5.84
C PHE A 94 11.55 -1.88 -5.23
N ILE A 95 10.81 -1.23 -4.36
CA ILE A 95 9.59 -1.80 -3.78
C ILE A 95 8.39 -1.28 -4.58
N GLY A 96 7.69 -2.19 -5.24
CA GLY A 96 6.48 -1.84 -6.01
C GLY A 96 5.35 -1.34 -5.12
N SER A 97 4.45 -0.53 -5.69
CA SER A 97 3.31 0.03 -4.96
C SER A 97 2.39 -1.07 -4.37
N ASP A 98 1.71 -0.75 -3.27
CA ASP A 98 0.81 -1.67 -2.54
C ASP A 98 1.52 -2.96 -2.08
N SER A 99 2.79 -2.86 -1.73
CA SER A 99 3.55 -3.99 -1.18
C SER A 99 3.39 -4.08 0.33
N THR A 100 3.08 -5.28 0.82
CA THR A 100 3.02 -5.61 2.24
C THR A 100 4.26 -6.43 2.62
N LEU A 101 5.12 -5.86 3.45
CA LEU A 101 6.39 -6.50 3.86
C LEU A 101 6.24 -7.04 5.29
N VAL A 102 6.08 -8.36 5.41
CA VAL A 102 5.83 -9.01 6.73
C VAL A 102 7.15 -9.30 7.42
N ALA A 103 7.41 -8.55 8.48
CA ALA A 103 8.64 -8.70 9.27
C ALA A 103 8.61 -9.96 10.17
N PRO A 104 9.79 -10.57 10.49
CA PRO A 104 11.14 -10.13 10.10
C PRO A 104 11.44 -10.42 8.62
N LEU A 105 11.98 -9.45 7.89
CA LEU A 105 12.18 -9.56 6.45
C LEU A 105 13.46 -8.88 5.98
N ARG A 106 14.14 -9.48 5.00
CA ARG A 106 15.26 -8.88 4.29
C ARG A 106 15.00 -8.85 2.78
N VAL A 107 15.13 -7.67 2.18
CA VAL A 107 15.16 -7.47 0.74
C VAL A 107 16.58 -7.05 0.38
N GLY A 108 17.23 -7.79 -0.51
CA GLY A 108 18.64 -7.59 -0.86
C GLY A 108 18.90 -6.33 -1.69
N ASP A 109 20.19 -6.01 -1.89
CA ASP A 109 20.64 -4.90 -2.74
C ASP A 109 20.15 -5.12 -4.18
N GLY A 110 19.69 -4.06 -4.83
CA GLY A 110 19.21 -4.11 -6.22
C GLY A 110 17.94 -4.94 -6.44
N ALA A 111 17.38 -5.55 -5.40
CA ALA A 111 16.21 -6.41 -5.53
C ALA A 111 14.94 -5.60 -5.87
N TYR A 112 14.01 -6.28 -6.52
CA TYR A 112 12.69 -5.76 -6.87
C TYR A 112 11.59 -6.51 -6.13
N VAL A 113 10.58 -5.80 -5.69
CA VAL A 113 9.31 -6.36 -5.23
C VAL A 113 8.21 -5.94 -6.20
N ALA A 114 7.49 -6.91 -6.75
CA ALA A 114 6.39 -6.64 -7.67
C ALA A 114 5.23 -5.96 -6.95
N ALA A 115 4.65 -4.93 -7.56
CA ALA A 115 3.52 -4.19 -7.00
C ALA A 115 2.35 -5.13 -6.59
N GLY A 116 1.69 -4.84 -5.47
CA GLY A 116 0.58 -5.62 -4.94
C GLY A 116 1.00 -6.97 -4.33
N SER A 117 2.27 -7.11 -3.94
CA SER A 117 2.78 -8.36 -3.34
C SER A 117 2.79 -8.32 -1.82
N THR A 118 2.42 -9.44 -1.20
CA THR A 118 2.62 -9.69 0.24
C THR A 118 3.87 -10.57 0.41
N ILE A 119 4.97 -9.96 0.81
CA ILE A 119 6.27 -10.62 0.93
C ILE A 119 6.46 -11.14 2.35
N THR A 120 6.61 -12.46 2.49
CA THR A 120 6.78 -13.16 3.77
C THR A 120 8.11 -13.89 3.87
N GLU A 121 8.88 -13.93 2.78
CA GLU A 121 10.20 -14.56 2.71
C GLU A 121 11.23 -13.59 2.16
N ASN A 122 12.50 -13.77 2.53
CA ASN A 122 13.58 -12.92 2.09
C ASN A 122 13.72 -12.89 0.55
N VAL A 123 13.93 -11.70 0.00
CA VAL A 123 14.22 -11.52 -1.42
C VAL A 123 15.74 -11.36 -1.59
N PRO A 124 16.41 -12.24 -2.35
CA PRO A 124 17.86 -12.15 -2.54
C PRO A 124 18.25 -10.88 -3.31
N ALA A 125 19.52 -10.50 -3.23
CA ALA A 125 20.06 -9.39 -4.01
C ALA A 125 19.81 -9.62 -5.52
N ASP A 126 19.50 -8.54 -6.24
CA ASP A 126 19.11 -8.54 -7.66
C ASP A 126 17.96 -9.48 -8.02
N GLY A 127 17.23 -9.99 -7.01
CA GLY A 127 16.08 -10.87 -7.19
C GLY A 127 14.78 -10.11 -7.39
N LEU A 128 13.75 -10.82 -7.86
CA LEU A 128 12.39 -10.32 -7.99
C LEU A 128 11.45 -11.13 -7.07
N GLY A 129 10.94 -10.51 -6.01
CA GLY A 129 9.89 -11.05 -5.15
C GLY A 129 8.50 -10.79 -5.76
N ILE A 130 7.73 -11.85 -6.01
CA ILE A 130 6.34 -11.76 -6.49
C ILE A 130 5.45 -12.66 -5.62
N ALA A 131 4.51 -12.06 -4.90
CA ALA A 131 3.57 -12.79 -4.04
C ALA A 131 2.17 -12.17 -4.18
N ARG A 132 1.55 -12.40 -5.33
CA ARG A 132 0.19 -11.93 -5.67
C ARG A 132 -0.51 -12.92 -6.59
N GLY A 133 -1.85 -12.89 -6.57
CA GLY A 133 -2.65 -13.72 -7.47
C GLY A 133 -2.37 -13.43 -8.95
N ARG A 134 -2.44 -14.48 -9.79
CA ARG A 134 -2.33 -14.30 -11.24
C ARG A 134 -3.60 -13.65 -11.77
N GLN A 135 -3.47 -12.59 -12.54
CA GLN A 135 -4.60 -11.90 -13.15
C GLN A 135 -5.37 -12.81 -14.11
N MET A 136 -6.70 -12.79 -14.01
CA MET A 136 -7.60 -13.45 -14.94
C MET A 136 -8.59 -12.42 -15.50
N ASN A 137 -8.64 -12.28 -16.81
CA ASN A 137 -9.60 -11.41 -17.50
C ASN A 137 -10.82 -12.21 -17.96
N LYS A 138 -12.01 -11.79 -17.55
CA LYS A 138 -13.28 -12.39 -17.99
C LYS A 138 -13.93 -11.51 -19.05
N VAL A 139 -13.67 -11.80 -20.32
CA VAL A 139 -14.20 -11.03 -21.44
C VAL A 139 -15.73 -11.02 -21.44
N GLY A 140 -16.34 -9.87 -21.64
CA GLY A 140 -17.79 -9.70 -21.68
C GLY A 140 -18.51 -9.81 -20.33
N TRP A 141 -17.79 -9.94 -19.20
CA TRP A 141 -18.42 -10.09 -17.88
C TRP A 141 -19.32 -8.89 -17.54
N ALA A 142 -18.85 -7.67 -17.72
CA ALA A 142 -19.61 -6.48 -17.35
C ALA A 142 -20.90 -6.30 -18.20
N SER A 143 -20.86 -6.64 -19.49
CA SER A 143 -22.04 -6.57 -20.35
C SER A 143 -23.08 -7.66 -20.03
N ARG A 144 -22.63 -8.88 -19.68
CA ARG A 144 -23.53 -9.92 -19.16
C ARG A 144 -24.17 -9.47 -17.85
N LYS A 145 -23.37 -8.94 -16.93
CA LYS A 145 -23.89 -8.50 -15.62
C LYS A 145 -24.92 -7.38 -15.72
N ARG A 146 -24.70 -6.41 -16.60
CA ARG A 146 -25.70 -5.34 -16.87
C ARG A 146 -27.02 -5.90 -17.42
N ARG A 147 -26.96 -6.87 -18.35
CA ARG A 147 -28.17 -7.54 -18.88
C ARG A 147 -28.93 -8.32 -17.81
N GLU A 148 -28.26 -9.09 -16.99
CA GLU A 148 -28.86 -9.81 -15.88
C GLU A 148 -29.61 -8.85 -14.92
N LEU A 149 -28.96 -7.75 -14.54
CA LEU A 149 -29.57 -6.76 -13.64
C LEU A 149 -30.77 -6.05 -14.27
N ALA A 150 -30.71 -5.74 -15.57
CA ALA A 150 -31.82 -5.13 -16.30
C ALA A 150 -33.03 -6.09 -16.37
N SER A 151 -32.81 -7.36 -16.65
CA SER A 151 -33.87 -8.38 -16.69
C SER A 151 -34.50 -8.59 -15.30
N ALA A 152 -33.69 -8.67 -14.25
CA ALA A 152 -34.18 -8.82 -12.89
C ALA A 152 -35.02 -7.62 -12.40
N SER A 153 -34.62 -6.39 -12.77
CA SER A 153 -35.38 -5.17 -12.46
C SER A 153 -36.69 -5.06 -13.26
N GLY A 154 -36.67 -5.51 -14.53
CA GLY A 154 -37.88 -5.61 -15.36
C GLY A 154 -38.91 -6.61 -14.78
N ALA A 155 -38.44 -7.78 -14.35
CA ALA A 155 -39.28 -8.79 -13.70
C ALA A 155 -39.92 -8.28 -12.39
N LYS A 156 -39.19 -7.57 -11.56
CA LYS A 156 -39.73 -6.96 -10.33
C LYS A 156 -40.79 -5.90 -10.61
N LYS A 157 -40.65 -5.09 -11.68
CA LYS A 157 -41.66 -4.10 -12.07
C LYS A 157 -42.96 -4.74 -12.55
N ILE A 158 -42.86 -5.88 -13.28
CA ILE A 158 -44.04 -6.60 -13.78
C ILE A 158 -44.81 -7.26 -12.64
N THR A 159 -44.15 -7.90 -11.68
CA THR A 159 -44.78 -8.49 -10.50
C THR A 159 -45.44 -7.47 -9.61
N ALA A 160 -44.79 -6.30 -9.36
CA ALA A 160 -45.37 -5.21 -8.59
C ALA A 160 -46.63 -4.59 -9.26
N LYS A 161 -46.64 -4.50 -10.60
CA LYS A 161 -47.79 -4.00 -11.36
C LYS A 161 -48.94 -4.99 -11.35
N LYS A 162 -48.67 -6.30 -11.40
CA LYS A 162 -49.73 -7.36 -11.27
C LYS A 162 -50.32 -7.41 -9.87
N SER A 163 -49.53 -7.23 -8.81
CA SER A 163 -50.05 -7.22 -7.44
C SER A 163 -50.95 -6.00 -7.17
N ARG A 164 -50.58 -4.82 -7.66
CA ARG A 164 -51.40 -3.60 -7.55
C ARG A 164 -52.73 -3.67 -8.34
N SER A 165 -52.73 -4.34 -9.51
CA SER A 165 -53.98 -4.53 -10.29
C SER A 165 -54.95 -5.51 -9.61
N ARG A 166 -54.44 -6.60 -8.97
CA ARG A 166 -55.26 -7.54 -8.20
C ARG A 166 -55.87 -6.95 -6.95
N SER A 167 -55.15 -6.04 -6.23
CA SER A 167 -55.69 -5.38 -5.03
C SER A 167 -56.79 -4.37 -5.37
N LYS A 168 -56.72 -3.69 -6.53
CA LYS A 168 -57.83 -2.80 -6.98
C LYS A 168 -59.09 -3.56 -7.40
N LYS A 169 -58.97 -4.82 -7.90
CA LYS A 169 -60.14 -5.63 -8.33
C LYS A 169 -60.88 -6.29 -7.13
N ARG A 170 -60.25 -6.37 -5.96
CA ARG A 170 -60.85 -6.91 -4.72
C ARG A 170 -61.55 -5.85 -3.86
N ARG A 171 -61.50 -4.57 -4.24
CA ARG A 171 -62.14 -3.45 -3.51
C ARG A 171 -63.32 -2.83 -4.29
N ARG A 172 -63.80 -3.52 -5.31
CA ARG A 172 -65.09 -3.28 -5.98
C ARG A 172 -65.92 -4.55 -5.80
#